data_8584adddde3f7031d48cfceaa468d6d5
#
_entry.id   8584adddde3f7031d48cfceaa468d6d5
#
_cell.length_a   1.000
_cell.length_b   1.000
_cell.length_c   1.000
_cell.angle_alpha   90.00
_cell.angle_beta   90.00
_cell.angle_gamma   90.00
#
_symmetry.space_group_name_H-M   'P 1'
#
loop_
_entity.id
_entity.type
_entity.pdbx_description
1 polymer ?
#
loop_
_entity_poly.entity_id
_entity_poly.type
_entity_poly.pdbx_seq_one_letter_code
_entity_poly.pdbx_strand_id
1 'polypeptide(L)'
;DQVETILFRLIRGTGIFGLEGIKKFSKVNDINFYRPLLDFKKDELLQYATKHKIKWIEDDSNNNPKFSRNALRHEVIPKLKKISPSFYKSFNKISREANKTKTILFEIAEDDYKNIGAQISGINRLELNRLSKARQENLIYFWLKEMNDLGISFAGLSRIYQSLHKKTEGTLQFPITTKDGMTDLKIILTSKEVRIITEIEAEGLPRELNLSWNLEDCLDLPTGRLSVVESYGKGINIGFRNSGAIVRARNGGERCKPFGRDKSQKIKILFQEYEIPDWKRKNVPIIYINDEIAAVGDLWVCDAYHASDNEKGLSIVWDKGF
;
A
#
# COMPACT_ATOMS: atom_id res chain seq x y z
N ASP A 1 -3.89 5.11 -32.46
CA ASP A 1 -3.36 5.11 -31.07
C ASP A 1 -3.89 3.95 -30.23
N GLN A 2 -5.21 3.61 -30.33
CA GLN A 2 -5.84 2.53 -29.53
C GLN A 2 -5.19 1.17 -29.81
N VAL A 3 -5.10 0.78 -31.08
CA VAL A 3 -4.48 -0.49 -31.49
C VAL A 3 -3.00 -0.55 -31.12
N GLU A 4 -2.27 0.54 -31.33
CA GLU A 4 -0.85 0.63 -30.92
C GLU A 4 -0.68 0.37 -29.42
N THR A 5 -1.53 0.99 -28.61
CA THR A 5 -1.48 0.83 -27.17
C THR A 5 -1.81 -0.59 -26.72
N ILE A 6 -2.83 -1.20 -27.32
CA ILE A 6 -3.22 -2.59 -26.99
C ILE A 6 -2.11 -3.55 -27.40
N LEU A 7 -1.58 -3.44 -28.63
CA LEU A 7 -0.47 -4.26 -29.13
C LEU A 7 0.78 -4.11 -28.24
N PHE A 8 1.13 -2.88 -27.92
CA PHE A 8 2.28 -2.60 -27.06
C PHE A 8 2.15 -3.24 -25.66
N ARG A 9 0.95 -3.19 -25.10
CA ARG A 9 0.67 -3.83 -23.81
C ARG A 9 0.68 -5.36 -23.91
N LEU A 10 0.13 -5.92 -25.01
CA LEU A 10 0.16 -7.37 -25.26
C LEU A 10 1.57 -7.93 -25.35
N ILE A 11 2.46 -7.25 -26.10
CA ILE A 11 3.87 -7.66 -26.21
C ILE A 11 4.59 -7.64 -24.86
N ARG A 12 4.17 -6.76 -23.95
CA ARG A 12 4.70 -6.66 -22.59
C ARG A 12 4.05 -7.62 -21.59
N GLY A 13 3.13 -8.47 -22.02
CA GLY A 13 2.50 -9.46 -21.15
C GLY A 13 1.41 -8.88 -20.26
N THR A 14 0.55 -8.02 -20.79
CA THR A 14 -0.58 -7.47 -20.03
C THR A 14 -1.68 -8.51 -19.80
N GLY A 15 -2.36 -8.39 -18.63
CA GLY A 15 -3.62 -9.09 -18.38
C GLY A 15 -4.83 -8.35 -18.98
N ILE A 16 -6.04 -8.84 -18.68
CA ILE A 16 -7.33 -8.31 -19.18
C ILE A 16 -7.48 -6.81 -18.92
N PHE A 17 -7.04 -6.32 -17.75
CA PHE A 17 -7.12 -4.91 -17.36
C PHE A 17 -6.29 -3.98 -18.28
N GLY A 18 -5.23 -4.47 -18.91
CA GLY A 18 -4.43 -3.67 -19.84
C GLY A 18 -5.02 -3.62 -21.25
N LEU A 19 -5.95 -4.52 -21.60
CA LEU A 19 -6.60 -4.58 -22.91
C LEU A 19 -7.71 -3.53 -23.09
N GLU A 20 -8.10 -2.83 -22.02
CA GLU A 20 -9.06 -1.72 -22.13
C GLU A 20 -8.57 -0.59 -23.07
N GLY A 21 -7.24 -0.54 -23.32
CA GLY A 21 -6.64 0.46 -24.19
C GLY A 21 -6.58 1.86 -23.56
N ILE A 22 -6.72 2.89 -24.39
CA ILE A 22 -6.78 4.29 -23.96
C ILE A 22 -8.21 4.63 -23.55
N LYS A 23 -8.39 5.25 -22.39
CA LYS A 23 -9.70 5.72 -21.92
C LYS A 23 -10.06 7.07 -22.57
N LYS A 24 -11.34 7.25 -22.96
CA LYS A 24 -11.84 8.55 -23.41
C LYS A 24 -11.71 9.62 -22.34
N PHE A 25 -11.97 9.24 -21.09
CA PHE A 25 -11.80 10.07 -19.92
C PHE A 25 -10.82 9.42 -18.96
N SER A 26 -9.86 10.17 -18.43
CA SER A 26 -8.94 9.73 -17.39
C SER A 26 -8.53 10.92 -16.52
N LYS A 27 -8.27 10.66 -15.25
CA LYS A 27 -7.71 11.63 -14.31
C LYS A 27 -6.27 11.21 -13.98
N VAL A 28 -5.33 12.13 -14.10
CA VAL A 28 -3.91 11.93 -13.76
C VAL A 28 -3.42 13.16 -13.03
N ASN A 29 -2.90 13.00 -11.81
CA ASN A 29 -2.41 14.10 -10.95
C ASN A 29 -3.42 15.28 -10.89
N ASP A 30 -4.69 14.98 -10.56
CA ASP A 30 -5.83 15.89 -10.50
C ASP A 30 -6.20 16.59 -11.81
N ILE A 31 -5.51 16.31 -12.91
CA ILE A 31 -5.85 16.81 -14.24
C ILE A 31 -6.79 15.83 -14.93
N ASN A 32 -7.91 16.35 -15.40
CA ASN A 32 -8.87 15.58 -16.19
C ASN A 32 -8.48 15.61 -17.68
N PHE A 33 -8.26 14.43 -18.24
CA PHE A 33 -8.00 14.24 -19.67
C PHE A 33 -9.24 13.72 -20.37
N TYR A 34 -9.71 14.46 -21.35
CA TYR A 34 -10.78 14.02 -22.23
C TYR A 34 -10.26 13.87 -23.66
N ARG A 35 -10.54 12.72 -24.31
CA ARG A 35 -10.06 12.37 -25.66
C ARG A 35 -11.25 12.15 -26.60
N PRO A 36 -11.90 13.23 -27.09
CA PRO A 36 -13.11 13.13 -27.88
C PRO A 36 -12.88 12.46 -29.25
N LEU A 37 -11.67 12.58 -29.80
CA LEU A 37 -11.32 12.09 -31.14
C LEU A 37 -10.82 10.63 -31.15
N LEU A 38 -10.87 9.92 -30.03
CA LEU A 38 -10.30 8.57 -29.91
C LEU A 38 -10.97 7.53 -30.84
N ASP A 39 -12.23 7.74 -31.19
CA ASP A 39 -13.00 6.83 -32.03
C ASP A 39 -12.76 7.04 -33.53
N PHE A 40 -12.12 8.15 -33.91
CA PHE A 40 -11.86 8.50 -35.30
C PHE A 40 -10.51 7.96 -35.76
N LYS A 41 -10.41 7.57 -37.03
CA LYS A 41 -9.13 7.18 -37.63
C LYS A 41 -8.30 8.42 -37.95
N LYS A 42 -6.97 8.30 -37.91
CA LYS A 42 -6.06 9.40 -38.26
C LYS A 42 -6.34 9.92 -39.67
N ASP A 43 -6.61 9.03 -40.62
CA ASP A 43 -6.91 9.40 -42.01
C ASP A 43 -8.19 10.25 -42.12
N GLU A 44 -9.22 9.94 -41.32
CA GLU A 44 -10.48 10.71 -41.28
C GLU A 44 -10.24 12.13 -40.72
N LEU A 45 -9.40 12.22 -39.65
CA LEU A 45 -9.03 13.50 -39.08
C LEU A 45 -8.19 14.35 -40.01
N LEU A 46 -7.25 13.75 -40.73
CA LEU A 46 -6.45 14.44 -41.76
C LEU A 46 -7.31 14.94 -42.93
N GLN A 47 -8.23 14.13 -43.41
CA GLN A 47 -9.19 14.53 -44.46
C GLN A 47 -10.05 15.72 -43.99
N TYR A 48 -10.55 15.66 -42.75
CA TYR A 48 -11.32 16.76 -42.19
C TYR A 48 -10.49 18.04 -42.10
N ALA A 49 -9.26 17.95 -41.53
CA ALA A 49 -8.36 19.09 -41.40
C ALA A 49 -8.01 19.72 -42.75
N THR A 50 -7.73 18.89 -43.78
CA THR A 50 -7.44 19.35 -45.12
C THR A 50 -8.65 20.05 -45.74
N LYS A 51 -9.84 19.45 -45.65
CA LYS A 51 -11.10 20.03 -46.15
C LYS A 51 -11.41 21.38 -45.51
N HIS A 52 -11.15 21.53 -44.25
CA HIS A 52 -11.42 22.77 -43.49
C HIS A 52 -10.20 23.69 -43.39
N LYS A 53 -9.11 23.44 -44.12
CA LYS A 53 -7.89 24.24 -44.18
C LYS A 53 -7.29 24.51 -42.78
N ILE A 54 -7.42 23.53 -41.87
CA ILE A 54 -6.84 23.61 -40.53
C ILE A 54 -5.34 23.33 -40.64
N LYS A 55 -4.52 24.22 -40.10
CA LYS A 55 -3.06 24.01 -40.02
C LYS A 55 -2.73 23.13 -38.81
N TRP A 56 -1.83 22.19 -38.99
CA TRP A 56 -1.29 21.36 -37.90
C TRP A 56 0.22 21.30 -37.99
N ILE A 57 0.85 20.96 -36.89
CA ILE A 57 2.29 20.76 -36.77
C ILE A 57 2.56 19.25 -36.72
N GLU A 58 3.49 18.78 -37.52
CA GLU A 58 4.03 17.42 -37.38
C GLU A 58 5.23 17.43 -36.45
N ASP A 59 5.19 16.56 -35.45
CA ASP A 59 6.28 16.36 -34.49
C ASP A 59 7.24 15.30 -35.07
N ASP A 60 8.49 15.71 -35.31
CA ASP A 60 9.55 14.85 -35.88
C ASP A 60 9.83 13.60 -35.04
N SER A 61 9.55 13.64 -33.72
CA SER A 61 9.70 12.48 -32.84
C SER A 61 8.77 11.32 -33.24
N ASN A 62 7.67 11.59 -33.95
CA ASN A 62 6.75 10.57 -34.45
C ASN A 62 7.38 9.60 -35.47
N ASN A 63 8.48 9.98 -36.09
CA ASN A 63 9.18 9.20 -37.11
C ASN A 63 10.40 8.44 -36.60
N ASN A 64 10.78 8.57 -35.32
CA ASN A 64 11.96 7.93 -34.78
C ASN A 64 11.73 6.43 -34.51
N PRO A 65 12.37 5.50 -35.28
CA PRO A 65 12.14 4.05 -35.15
C PRO A 65 12.70 3.43 -33.86
N LYS A 66 13.53 4.16 -33.11
CA LYS A 66 14.05 3.68 -31.80
C LYS A 66 12.94 3.48 -30.75
N PHE A 67 11.78 4.08 -30.95
CA PHE A 67 10.64 3.87 -30.09
C PHE A 67 9.82 2.65 -30.52
N SER A 68 9.62 1.70 -29.64
CA SER A 68 8.87 0.47 -29.89
C SER A 68 7.43 0.71 -30.42
N ARG A 69 6.81 1.85 -30.11
CA ARG A 69 5.51 2.25 -30.68
C ARG A 69 5.60 2.61 -32.16
N ASN A 70 6.68 3.28 -32.58
CA ASN A 70 6.89 3.63 -33.99
C ASN A 70 7.14 2.37 -34.84
N ALA A 71 7.90 1.38 -34.32
CA ALA A 71 8.06 0.08 -34.96
C ALA A 71 6.71 -0.62 -35.15
N LEU A 72 5.82 -0.60 -34.14
CA LEU A 72 4.47 -1.14 -34.29
C LEU A 72 3.67 -0.42 -35.40
N ARG A 73 3.72 0.91 -35.41
CA ARG A 73 3.02 1.76 -36.39
C ARG A 73 3.48 1.53 -37.82
N HIS A 74 4.79 1.44 -38.03
CA HIS A 74 5.35 1.40 -39.39
C HIS A 74 5.58 -0.02 -39.92
N GLU A 75 5.84 -1.00 -39.07
CA GLU A 75 6.18 -2.36 -39.50
C GLU A 75 5.07 -3.38 -39.25
N VAL A 76 4.42 -3.36 -38.09
CA VAL A 76 3.47 -4.40 -37.68
C VAL A 76 2.06 -4.10 -38.16
N ILE A 77 1.56 -2.90 -37.86
CA ILE A 77 0.18 -2.50 -38.18
C ILE A 77 -0.12 -2.57 -39.68
N PRO A 78 0.77 -2.14 -40.61
CA PRO A 78 0.54 -2.27 -42.03
C PRO A 78 0.42 -3.74 -42.49
N LYS A 79 1.18 -4.66 -41.89
CA LYS A 79 1.09 -6.10 -42.16
C LYS A 79 -0.23 -6.68 -41.67
N LEU A 80 -0.66 -6.31 -40.47
CA LEU A 80 -1.96 -6.71 -39.93
C LEU A 80 -3.12 -6.20 -40.79
N LYS A 81 -3.03 -4.96 -41.30
CA LYS A 81 -4.04 -4.37 -42.21
C LYS A 81 -4.16 -5.14 -43.52
N LYS A 82 -3.03 -5.66 -44.05
CA LYS A 82 -3.03 -6.51 -45.27
C LYS A 82 -3.69 -7.86 -44.99
N ILE A 83 -3.44 -8.48 -43.84
CA ILE A 83 -4.02 -9.78 -43.45
C ILE A 83 -5.52 -9.65 -43.20
N SER A 84 -5.92 -8.61 -42.43
CA SER A 84 -7.31 -8.37 -42.07
C SER A 84 -7.63 -6.87 -42.14
N PRO A 85 -8.31 -6.40 -43.20
CA PRO A 85 -8.71 -5.00 -43.31
C PRO A 85 -9.59 -4.51 -42.14
N SER A 86 -10.29 -5.43 -41.49
CA SER A 86 -11.19 -5.15 -40.35
C SER A 86 -10.51 -5.22 -38.98
N PHE A 87 -9.20 -5.47 -38.91
CA PHE A 87 -8.51 -5.69 -37.64
C PHE A 87 -8.72 -4.55 -36.61
N TYR A 88 -8.83 -3.31 -37.04
CA TYR A 88 -9.17 -2.18 -36.13
C TYR A 88 -10.50 -2.39 -35.41
N LYS A 89 -11.53 -2.90 -36.11
CA LYS A 89 -12.82 -3.23 -35.49
C LYS A 89 -12.69 -4.34 -34.46
N SER A 90 -11.85 -5.33 -34.75
CA SER A 90 -11.57 -6.44 -33.82
C SER A 90 -10.89 -5.95 -32.54
N PHE A 91 -9.87 -5.09 -32.63
CA PHE A 91 -9.22 -4.51 -31.47
C PHE A 91 -10.15 -3.61 -30.65
N ASN A 92 -10.98 -2.81 -31.29
CA ASN A 92 -11.99 -2.01 -30.60
C ASN A 92 -13.05 -2.88 -29.92
N LYS A 93 -13.40 -4.04 -30.49
CA LYS A 93 -14.27 -5.03 -29.84
C LYS A 93 -13.59 -5.61 -28.61
N ILE A 94 -12.32 -6.05 -28.71
CA ILE A 94 -11.54 -6.56 -27.58
C ILE A 94 -11.49 -5.53 -26.45
N SER A 95 -11.19 -4.27 -26.76
CA SER A 95 -11.15 -3.19 -25.79
C SER A 95 -12.49 -3.02 -25.05
N ARG A 96 -13.60 -3.04 -25.79
CA ARG A 96 -14.95 -2.95 -25.19
C ARG A 96 -15.29 -4.13 -24.29
N GLU A 97 -15.00 -5.35 -24.74
CA GLU A 97 -15.23 -6.55 -23.93
C GLU A 97 -14.33 -6.56 -22.69
N ALA A 98 -13.06 -6.14 -22.82
CA ALA A 98 -12.16 -6.00 -21.66
C ALA A 98 -12.69 -4.99 -20.63
N ASN A 99 -13.23 -3.85 -21.10
CA ASN A 99 -13.85 -2.87 -20.20
C ASN A 99 -15.08 -3.44 -19.47
N LYS A 100 -15.98 -4.14 -20.17
CA LYS A 100 -17.14 -4.80 -19.53
C LYS A 100 -16.70 -5.84 -18.51
N THR A 101 -15.72 -6.68 -18.87
CA THR A 101 -15.18 -7.69 -17.97
C THR A 101 -14.57 -7.04 -16.73
N LYS A 102 -13.83 -5.93 -16.89
CA LYS A 102 -13.28 -5.17 -15.78
C LYS A 102 -14.39 -4.67 -14.83
N THR A 103 -15.48 -4.10 -15.40
CA THR A 103 -16.61 -3.62 -14.58
C THR A 103 -17.17 -4.76 -13.73
N ILE A 104 -17.48 -5.92 -14.34
CA ILE A 104 -18.00 -7.10 -13.64
C ILE A 104 -17.03 -7.57 -12.55
N LEU A 105 -15.73 -7.65 -12.87
CA LEU A 105 -14.71 -8.06 -11.90
C LEU A 105 -14.61 -7.10 -10.72
N PHE A 106 -14.78 -5.80 -10.97
CA PHE A 106 -14.73 -4.79 -9.91
C PHE A 106 -15.99 -4.78 -9.05
N GLU A 107 -17.17 -4.99 -9.63
CA GLU A 107 -18.41 -5.18 -8.87
C GLU A 107 -18.28 -6.38 -7.92
N ILE A 108 -17.79 -7.52 -8.42
CA ILE A 108 -17.50 -8.70 -7.59
C ILE A 108 -16.48 -8.40 -6.49
N ALA A 109 -15.42 -7.68 -6.82
CA ALA A 109 -14.38 -7.34 -5.85
C ALA A 109 -14.88 -6.36 -4.77
N GLU A 110 -15.74 -5.43 -5.13
CA GLU A 110 -16.38 -4.49 -4.20
C GLU A 110 -17.30 -5.23 -3.21
N ASP A 111 -18.08 -6.18 -3.71
CA ASP A 111 -18.91 -7.04 -2.86
C ASP A 111 -18.04 -7.89 -1.93
N ASP A 112 -16.98 -8.50 -2.44
CA ASP A 112 -16.00 -9.24 -1.63
C ASP A 112 -15.38 -8.36 -0.56
N TYR A 113 -14.94 -7.16 -0.92
CA TYR A 113 -14.34 -6.19 0.00
C TYR A 113 -15.24 -5.88 1.18
N LYS A 114 -16.54 -5.64 0.91
CA LYS A 114 -17.56 -5.37 1.94
C LYS A 114 -17.83 -6.60 2.79
N ASN A 115 -18.04 -7.76 2.17
CA ASN A 115 -18.42 -9.00 2.84
C ASN A 115 -17.37 -9.55 3.78
N ILE A 116 -16.07 -9.39 3.46
CA ILE A 116 -14.99 -9.84 4.34
C ILE A 116 -14.53 -8.77 5.35
N GLY A 117 -15.19 -7.60 5.37
CA GLY A 117 -14.84 -6.50 6.27
C GLY A 117 -13.44 -5.94 6.02
N ALA A 118 -13.01 -5.91 4.76
CA ALA A 118 -11.72 -5.35 4.38
C ALA A 118 -11.66 -3.85 4.66
N GLN A 119 -10.46 -3.35 4.97
CA GLN A 119 -10.20 -1.94 5.25
C GLN A 119 -9.22 -1.37 4.22
N ILE A 120 -9.19 -0.04 4.08
CA ILE A 120 -8.22 0.64 3.19
C ILE A 120 -6.80 0.23 3.55
N SER A 121 -6.46 0.19 4.84
CA SER A 121 -5.12 -0.16 5.33
C SER A 121 -4.79 -1.65 5.29
N GLY A 122 -5.78 -2.55 5.19
CA GLY A 122 -5.49 -3.99 5.24
C GLY A 122 -6.69 -4.92 5.13
N ILE A 123 -6.37 -6.17 4.84
CA ILE A 123 -7.31 -7.26 4.63
C ILE A 123 -6.95 -8.42 5.56
N ASN A 124 -7.92 -8.91 6.34
CA ASN A 124 -7.74 -10.12 7.14
C ASN A 124 -7.56 -11.34 6.25
N ARG A 125 -6.47 -12.10 6.45
CA ARG A 125 -6.12 -13.22 5.59
C ARG A 125 -7.01 -14.44 5.78
N LEU A 126 -7.57 -14.65 6.98
CA LEU A 126 -8.52 -15.75 7.20
C LEU A 126 -9.79 -15.51 6.39
N GLU A 127 -10.32 -14.30 6.40
CA GLU A 127 -11.48 -13.92 5.60
C GLU A 127 -11.18 -13.97 4.10
N LEU A 128 -10.03 -13.43 3.68
CA LEU A 128 -9.57 -13.52 2.30
C LEU A 128 -9.48 -14.96 1.80
N ASN A 129 -9.01 -15.89 2.64
CA ASN A 129 -8.87 -17.30 2.29
C ASN A 129 -10.22 -18.05 2.13
N ARG A 130 -11.35 -17.46 2.54
CA ARG A 130 -12.69 -18.00 2.25
C ARG A 130 -13.09 -17.83 0.79
N LEU A 131 -12.47 -16.89 0.10
CA LEU A 131 -12.69 -16.67 -1.33
C LEU A 131 -11.91 -17.69 -2.17
N SER A 132 -12.41 -17.96 -3.37
CA SER A 132 -11.62 -18.73 -4.36
C SER A 132 -10.35 -17.97 -4.75
N LYS A 133 -9.30 -18.68 -5.19
CA LYS A 133 -8.04 -18.06 -5.59
C LYS A 133 -8.21 -16.90 -6.58
N ALA A 134 -9.06 -17.09 -7.59
CA ALA A 134 -9.34 -16.05 -8.57
C ALA A 134 -9.99 -14.80 -7.94
N ARG A 135 -10.91 -14.98 -6.99
CA ARG A 135 -11.53 -13.85 -6.27
C ARG A 135 -10.55 -13.17 -5.31
N GLN A 136 -9.66 -13.92 -4.65
CA GLN A 136 -8.57 -13.34 -3.84
C GLN A 136 -7.68 -12.42 -4.69
N GLU A 137 -7.23 -12.89 -5.85
CA GLU A 137 -6.38 -12.12 -6.76
C GLU A 137 -7.11 -10.88 -7.30
N ASN A 138 -8.38 -11.03 -7.67
CA ASN A 138 -9.22 -9.93 -8.15
C ASN A 138 -9.43 -8.87 -7.06
N LEU A 139 -9.72 -9.29 -5.82
CA LEU A 139 -9.88 -8.40 -4.68
C LEU A 139 -8.60 -7.65 -4.34
N ILE A 140 -7.44 -8.32 -4.33
CA ILE A 140 -6.15 -7.67 -4.10
C ILE A 140 -5.87 -6.62 -5.18
N TYR A 141 -6.15 -6.94 -6.46
CA TYR A 141 -5.97 -5.98 -7.54
C TYR A 141 -6.88 -4.75 -7.37
N PHE A 142 -8.18 -4.98 -7.09
CA PHE A 142 -9.15 -3.93 -6.82
C PHE A 142 -8.73 -3.05 -5.63
N TRP A 143 -8.35 -3.67 -4.52
CA TRP A 143 -7.92 -2.99 -3.30
C TRP A 143 -6.70 -2.09 -3.54
N LEU A 144 -5.73 -2.56 -4.30
CA LEU A 144 -4.54 -1.78 -4.61
C LEU A 144 -4.86 -0.64 -5.59
N LYS A 145 -5.67 -0.89 -6.61
CA LYS A 145 -5.90 0.04 -7.72
C LYS A 145 -7.00 1.04 -7.46
N GLU A 146 -8.15 0.60 -6.97
CA GLU A 146 -9.32 1.45 -6.83
C GLU A 146 -9.45 2.03 -5.41
N MET A 147 -9.13 1.24 -4.38
CA MET A 147 -9.25 1.70 -3.00
C MET A 147 -8.04 2.52 -2.54
N ASN A 148 -6.85 2.20 -3.00
CA ASN A 148 -5.60 2.84 -2.57
C ASN A 148 -4.87 3.60 -3.68
N ASP A 149 -5.36 3.57 -4.89
CA ASP A 149 -4.77 4.24 -6.08
C ASP A 149 -3.27 3.95 -6.32
N LEU A 150 -2.83 2.74 -5.97
CA LEU A 150 -1.43 2.33 -5.99
C LEU A 150 -1.02 1.70 -7.32
N GLY A 151 0.19 2.04 -7.76
CA GLY A 151 0.87 1.41 -8.89
C GLY A 151 1.66 0.19 -8.45
N ILE A 152 1.38 -0.96 -9.03
CA ILE A 152 2.21 -2.15 -8.86
C ILE A 152 2.54 -2.75 -10.21
N SER A 153 3.78 -3.19 -10.40
CA SER A 153 4.20 -3.87 -11.61
C SER A 153 3.53 -5.24 -11.72
N PHE A 154 3.36 -5.75 -12.95
CA PHE A 154 2.84 -7.10 -13.16
C PHE A 154 3.67 -8.16 -12.43
N ALA A 155 5.00 -8.03 -12.45
CA ALA A 155 5.89 -8.93 -11.72
C ALA A 155 5.71 -8.84 -10.19
N GLY A 156 5.49 -7.63 -9.65
CA GLY A 156 5.17 -7.42 -8.24
C GLY A 156 3.85 -8.08 -7.84
N LEU A 157 2.81 -7.86 -8.64
CA LEU A 157 1.49 -8.46 -8.42
C LEU A 157 1.54 -9.99 -8.47
N SER A 158 2.23 -10.57 -9.46
CA SER A 158 2.43 -12.03 -9.56
C SER A 158 3.12 -12.62 -8.34
N ARG A 159 4.13 -11.92 -7.78
CA ARG A 159 4.79 -12.36 -6.54
C ARG A 159 3.85 -12.33 -5.34
N ILE A 160 3.00 -11.31 -5.24
CA ILE A 160 1.98 -11.25 -4.18
C ILE A 160 1.02 -12.45 -4.32
N TYR A 161 0.47 -12.70 -5.51
CA TYR A 161 -0.45 -13.82 -5.75
C TYR A 161 0.19 -15.17 -5.41
N GLN A 162 1.43 -15.42 -5.86
CA GLN A 162 2.15 -16.63 -5.50
C GLN A 162 2.34 -16.79 -3.98
N SER A 163 2.56 -15.68 -3.27
CA SER A 163 2.77 -15.67 -1.83
C SER A 163 1.46 -15.81 -1.05
N LEU A 164 0.35 -15.30 -1.56
CA LEU A 164 -0.98 -15.51 -0.98
C LEU A 164 -1.33 -16.99 -0.87
N HIS A 165 -0.95 -17.78 -1.88
CA HIS A 165 -1.30 -19.20 -1.96
C HIS A 165 -0.29 -20.14 -1.30
N LYS A 166 0.79 -19.61 -0.74
CA LYS A 166 1.78 -20.38 0.03
C LYS A 166 1.54 -20.21 1.54
N LYS A 167 1.93 -21.21 2.32
CA LYS A 167 2.01 -21.05 3.77
C LYS A 167 3.11 -20.04 4.07
N THR A 168 2.73 -18.92 4.67
CA THR A 168 3.66 -17.82 4.98
C THR A 168 4.16 -18.02 6.40
N GLU A 169 5.46 -18.21 6.54
CA GLU A 169 6.16 -18.13 7.82
C GLU A 169 6.88 -16.78 7.87
N GLY A 170 6.53 -15.96 8.86
CA GLY A 170 7.06 -14.60 9.01
C GLY A 170 6.35 -13.54 8.14
N THR A 171 7.05 -12.45 7.90
CA THR A 171 6.56 -11.27 7.18
C THR A 171 7.25 -11.16 5.84
N LEU A 172 6.47 -11.17 4.76
CA LEU A 172 6.93 -10.85 3.41
C LEU A 172 6.61 -9.39 3.10
N GLN A 173 7.52 -8.70 2.43
CA GLN A 173 7.37 -7.29 2.05
C GLN A 173 7.50 -7.13 0.54
N PHE A 174 6.63 -6.32 -0.05
CA PHE A 174 6.62 -6.01 -1.47
C PHE A 174 6.60 -4.50 -1.64
N PRO A 175 7.61 -3.90 -2.32
CA PRO A 175 7.59 -2.49 -2.63
C PRO A 175 6.46 -2.18 -3.60
N ILE A 176 5.79 -1.06 -3.38
CA ILE A 176 4.77 -0.51 -4.28
C ILE A 176 5.13 0.93 -4.58
N THR A 177 4.70 1.39 -5.75
CA THR A 177 4.95 2.76 -6.20
C THR A 177 3.62 3.49 -6.22
N THR A 178 3.57 4.66 -5.63
CA THR A 178 2.43 5.57 -5.78
C THR A 178 2.40 6.12 -7.22
N LYS A 179 1.31 6.75 -7.62
CA LYS A 179 1.21 7.36 -8.97
C LYS A 179 2.24 8.45 -9.19
N ASP A 180 2.64 9.12 -8.14
CA ASP A 180 3.65 10.20 -8.17
C ASP A 180 5.08 9.67 -8.29
N GLY A 181 5.25 8.35 -8.38
CA GLY A 181 6.56 7.71 -8.50
C GLY A 181 7.29 7.50 -7.18
N MET A 182 6.70 7.86 -6.05
CA MET A 182 7.25 7.59 -4.72
C MET A 182 7.13 6.11 -4.37
N THR A 183 8.13 5.56 -3.69
CA THR A 183 8.20 4.15 -3.27
C THR A 183 8.09 3.97 -1.76
N ASP A 184 7.49 4.95 -1.09
CA ASP A 184 7.46 5.04 0.38
C ASP A 184 6.47 4.06 1.03
N LEU A 185 5.81 3.24 0.22
CA LEU A 185 4.84 2.26 0.68
C LEU A 185 5.29 0.83 0.38
N LYS A 186 4.94 -0.07 1.28
CA LYS A 186 5.16 -1.52 1.15
C LYS A 186 3.88 -2.29 1.47
N ILE A 187 3.66 -3.39 0.75
CA ILE A 187 2.66 -4.38 1.15
C ILE A 187 3.34 -5.37 2.06
N ILE A 188 2.74 -5.59 3.22
CA ILE A 188 3.10 -6.68 4.12
C ILE A 188 2.11 -7.82 3.92
N LEU A 189 2.66 -9.02 3.80
CA LEU A 189 1.91 -10.26 3.82
C LEU A 189 2.39 -11.11 5.00
N THR A 190 1.50 -11.37 5.94
CA THR A 190 1.72 -12.24 7.09
C THR A 190 0.77 -13.45 7.05
N SER A 191 0.84 -14.33 8.02
CA SER A 191 -0.16 -15.41 8.19
C SER A 191 -1.56 -14.87 8.53
N LYS A 192 -1.67 -13.67 9.11
CA LYS A 192 -2.94 -13.10 9.61
C LYS A 192 -3.55 -12.04 8.70
N GLU A 193 -2.71 -11.26 7.99
CA GLU A 193 -3.18 -10.09 7.22
C GLU A 193 -2.35 -9.79 5.98
N VAL A 194 -2.96 -9.09 5.04
CA VAL A 194 -2.31 -8.32 3.96
C VAL A 194 -2.53 -6.85 4.29
N ARG A 195 -1.47 -6.05 4.38
CA ARG A 195 -1.54 -4.65 4.83
C ARG A 195 -0.62 -3.76 3.99
N ILE A 196 -1.03 -2.52 3.80
CA ILE A 196 -0.17 -1.45 3.29
C ILE A 196 0.43 -0.73 4.49
N ILE A 197 1.73 -0.52 4.47
CA ILE A 197 2.48 0.26 5.46
C ILE A 197 3.43 1.22 4.76
N THR A 198 3.85 2.25 5.48
CA THR A 198 4.92 3.14 5.03
C THR A 198 6.29 2.47 5.13
N GLU A 199 7.28 3.02 4.43
CA GLU A 199 8.67 2.55 4.53
C GLU A 199 9.20 2.74 5.95
N ILE A 200 8.87 3.86 6.58
CA ILE A 200 9.23 4.16 7.98
C ILE A 200 8.69 3.07 8.93
N GLU A 201 7.43 2.69 8.79
CA GLU A 201 6.87 1.58 9.59
C GLU A 201 7.56 0.25 9.28
N ALA A 202 7.97 0.02 8.03
CA ALA A 202 8.67 -1.19 7.62
C ALA A 202 10.10 -1.25 8.17
N GLU A 203 10.78 -0.13 8.32
CA GLU A 203 12.12 -0.04 8.89
C GLU A 203 12.09 -0.10 10.42
N GLY A 204 11.12 0.58 11.03
CA GLY A 204 10.97 0.73 12.46
C GLY A 204 11.80 1.86 13.04
N LEU A 205 11.83 1.93 14.36
CA LEU A 205 12.64 2.93 15.08
C LEU A 205 14.13 2.67 14.87
N PRO A 206 14.95 3.70 14.61
CA PRO A 206 16.40 3.60 14.54
C PRO A 206 16.97 2.99 15.81
N ARG A 207 17.91 2.05 15.70
CA ARG A 207 18.48 1.36 16.87
C ARG A 207 19.18 2.29 17.85
N GLU A 208 19.77 3.37 17.34
CA GLU A 208 20.45 4.42 18.10
C GLU A 208 19.50 5.44 18.74
N LEU A 209 18.18 5.29 18.55
CA LEU A 209 17.19 6.19 19.12
C LEU A 209 17.38 6.28 20.65
N ASN A 210 17.59 7.49 21.12
CA ASN A 210 17.77 7.80 22.54
C ASN A 210 17.31 9.24 22.80
N LEU A 211 16.01 9.41 23.09
CA LEU A 211 15.38 10.70 23.26
C LEU A 211 14.94 10.92 24.70
N SER A 212 15.28 12.07 25.26
CA SER A 212 14.78 12.49 26.59
C SER A 212 13.32 12.92 26.49
N TRP A 213 12.50 12.52 27.44
CA TRP A 213 11.10 12.86 27.53
C TRP A 213 10.71 13.28 28.96
N ASN A 214 10.06 14.41 29.11
CA ASN A 214 9.62 14.96 30.40
C ASN A 214 8.30 14.35 30.91
N LEU A 215 7.64 13.49 30.15
CA LEU A 215 6.30 12.93 30.43
C LEU A 215 5.20 14.00 30.58
N GLU A 216 5.35 15.14 29.94
CA GLU A 216 4.37 16.24 29.90
C GLU A 216 4.05 16.64 28.46
N ASP A 217 5.08 17.04 27.72
CA ASP A 217 4.94 17.44 26.34
C ASP A 217 4.83 16.23 25.41
N CYS A 218 4.29 16.46 24.22
CA CYS A 218 4.33 15.44 23.18
C CYS A 218 5.77 15.21 22.70
N LEU A 219 6.13 13.94 22.45
CA LEU A 219 7.42 13.56 21.90
C LEU A 219 7.21 12.98 20.49
N ASP A 220 7.75 13.65 19.48
CA ASP A 220 7.72 13.15 18.11
C ASP A 220 8.75 12.05 17.88
N LEU A 221 8.30 10.94 17.31
CA LEU A 221 9.11 9.80 16.89
C LEU A 221 8.98 9.61 15.38
N PRO A 222 9.94 8.99 14.69
CA PRO A 222 9.77 8.63 13.29
C PRO A 222 8.50 7.83 12.99
N THR A 223 8.03 7.03 13.95
CA THR A 223 6.87 6.13 13.83
C THR A 223 5.60 6.65 14.51
N GLY A 224 5.50 7.96 14.80
CA GLY A 224 4.33 8.58 15.40
C GLY A 224 4.70 9.50 16.58
N ARG A 225 3.70 9.87 17.37
CA ARG A 225 3.84 10.81 18.47
C ARG A 225 3.44 10.17 19.80
N LEU A 226 4.30 10.28 20.79
CA LEU A 226 3.97 9.92 22.17
C LEU A 226 3.37 11.12 22.91
N SER A 227 2.36 10.85 23.71
CA SER A 227 1.76 11.79 24.66
C SER A 227 1.33 11.05 25.91
N VAL A 228 0.99 11.79 26.95
CA VAL A 228 0.42 11.24 28.19
C VAL A 228 -0.93 11.85 28.49
N VAL A 229 -1.81 11.04 29.09
CA VAL A 229 -3.11 11.47 29.59
C VAL A 229 -3.18 11.09 31.06
N GLU A 230 -3.51 12.05 31.93
CA GLU A 230 -3.72 11.76 33.35
C GLU A 230 -4.93 10.85 33.55
N SER A 231 -4.76 9.84 34.37
CA SER A 231 -5.78 8.84 34.71
C SER A 231 -5.60 8.37 36.15
N TYR A 232 -6.62 7.73 36.74
CA TYR A 232 -6.50 7.09 38.05
C TYR A 232 -6.35 5.58 37.90
N GLY A 233 -5.47 4.97 38.68
CA GLY A 233 -5.26 3.52 38.69
C GLY A 233 -4.69 2.94 37.37
N LYS A 234 -4.14 3.78 36.49
CA LYS A 234 -3.57 3.36 35.22
C LYS A 234 -2.37 4.20 34.81
N GLY A 235 -1.47 3.59 34.06
CA GLY A 235 -0.31 4.30 33.52
C GLY A 235 0.87 4.34 34.49
N ILE A 236 1.87 5.16 34.17
CA ILE A 236 3.03 5.39 35.01
C ILE A 236 2.60 6.27 36.20
N ASN A 237 2.93 5.89 37.42
CA ASN A 237 2.62 6.68 38.60
C ASN A 237 3.13 8.13 38.46
N ILE A 238 2.28 9.09 38.76
CA ILE A 238 2.58 10.52 38.59
C ILE A 238 3.81 10.99 39.36
N GLY A 239 4.18 10.28 40.44
CA GLY A 239 5.40 10.56 41.20
C GLY A 239 6.68 10.45 40.36
N PHE A 240 6.66 9.73 39.24
CA PHE A 240 7.81 9.61 38.33
C PHE A 240 7.84 10.69 37.24
N ARG A 241 6.87 11.63 37.18
CA ARG A 241 6.82 12.69 36.16
C ARG A 241 8.14 13.46 36.07
N ASN A 242 8.71 13.84 37.18
CA ASN A 242 9.95 14.64 37.24
C ASN A 242 11.24 13.81 37.22
N SER A 243 11.15 12.48 37.15
CA SER A 243 12.33 11.62 37.15
C SER A 243 13.08 11.63 35.80
N GLY A 244 12.48 12.22 34.76
CA GLY A 244 12.98 12.17 33.41
C GLY A 244 12.82 10.76 32.80
N ALA A 245 12.30 10.69 31.62
CA ALA A 245 12.21 9.43 30.87
C ALA A 245 13.15 9.46 29.66
N ILE A 246 13.62 8.29 29.27
CA ILE A 246 14.38 8.10 28.03
C ILE A 246 13.61 7.13 27.13
N VAL A 247 13.37 7.53 25.90
CA VAL A 247 12.69 6.70 24.90
C VAL A 247 13.73 6.10 23.97
N ARG A 248 13.77 4.77 23.90
CA ARG A 248 14.72 3.99 23.09
C ARG A 248 14.00 3.04 22.15
N ALA A 249 14.66 2.70 21.04
CA ALA A 249 14.26 1.56 20.22
C ALA A 249 14.62 0.25 20.93
N ARG A 250 13.94 -0.81 20.52
CA ARG A 250 14.23 -2.15 21.03
C ARG A 250 15.52 -2.69 20.40
N ASN A 251 16.49 -3.11 21.24
CA ASN A 251 17.77 -3.68 20.80
C ASN A 251 17.82 -5.22 20.90
N GLY A 252 16.86 -5.83 21.61
CA GLY A 252 16.77 -7.28 21.81
C GLY A 252 17.39 -7.72 23.14
N GLY A 253 16.74 -8.68 23.77
CA GLY A 253 17.16 -9.18 25.10
C GLY A 253 16.48 -8.52 26.29
N GLU A 254 15.80 -7.40 26.08
CA GLU A 254 15.12 -6.63 27.13
C GLU A 254 14.07 -7.48 27.84
N ARG A 255 13.99 -7.29 29.15
CA ARG A 255 13.04 -7.95 30.05
C ARG A 255 12.30 -6.90 30.83
N CYS A 256 11.01 -7.14 31.06
CA CYS A 256 10.22 -6.35 31.98
C CYS A 256 9.18 -7.23 32.70
N LYS A 257 8.64 -6.72 33.78
CA LYS A 257 7.52 -7.31 34.50
C LYS A 257 6.31 -6.40 34.31
N PRO A 258 5.42 -6.70 33.36
CA PRO A 258 4.17 -5.95 33.21
C PRO A 258 3.34 -5.99 34.48
N PHE A 259 2.62 -4.91 34.77
CA PHE A 259 1.70 -4.86 35.90
C PHE A 259 0.72 -6.03 35.88
N GLY A 260 0.46 -6.61 37.05
CA GLY A 260 -0.41 -7.78 37.22
C GLY A 260 0.24 -9.12 36.88
N ARG A 261 1.54 -9.17 36.61
CA ARG A 261 2.31 -10.43 36.44
C ARG A 261 3.28 -10.73 37.55
N ASP A 262 3.43 -12.02 37.86
CA ASP A 262 4.33 -12.44 38.97
C ASP A 262 5.80 -12.39 38.59
N LYS A 263 6.13 -12.58 37.28
CA LYS A 263 7.52 -12.75 36.83
C LYS A 263 7.88 -11.83 35.68
N SER A 264 9.15 -11.39 35.66
CA SER A 264 9.75 -10.70 34.53
C SER A 264 9.92 -11.64 33.36
N GLN A 265 9.56 -11.17 32.14
CA GLN A 265 9.68 -11.91 30.89
C GLN A 265 10.43 -11.09 29.82
N LYS A 266 10.97 -11.79 28.81
CA LYS A 266 11.54 -11.13 27.64
C LYS A 266 10.43 -10.42 26.85
N ILE A 267 10.64 -9.17 26.47
CA ILE A 267 9.68 -8.39 25.66
C ILE A 267 9.28 -9.14 24.37
N LYS A 268 10.21 -9.91 23.78
CA LYS A 268 9.90 -10.77 22.61
C LYS A 268 8.76 -11.76 22.89
N ILE A 269 8.77 -12.39 24.08
CA ILE A 269 7.75 -13.36 24.48
C ILE A 269 6.42 -12.63 24.74
N LEU A 270 6.47 -11.51 25.45
CA LEU A 270 5.29 -10.67 25.69
C LEU A 270 4.62 -10.22 24.38
N PHE A 271 5.40 -9.78 23.39
CA PHE A 271 4.86 -9.44 22.08
C PHE A 271 4.18 -10.63 21.38
N GLN A 272 4.67 -11.86 21.58
CA GLN A 272 4.02 -13.05 21.05
C GLN A 272 2.71 -13.35 21.77
N GLU A 273 2.71 -13.31 23.10
CA GLU A 273 1.52 -13.53 23.93
C GLU A 273 0.41 -12.49 23.65
N TYR A 274 0.77 -11.22 23.47
CA TYR A 274 -0.16 -10.15 23.11
C TYR A 274 -0.46 -10.07 21.60
N GLU A 275 -0.01 -11.07 20.83
CA GLU A 275 -0.22 -11.19 19.39
C GLU A 275 0.23 -9.98 18.57
N ILE A 276 1.22 -9.20 19.06
CA ILE A 276 1.77 -8.06 18.32
C ILE A 276 2.49 -8.59 17.06
N PRO A 277 2.09 -8.15 15.85
CA PRO A 277 2.72 -8.59 14.62
C PRO A 277 4.21 -8.24 14.55
N ASP A 278 5.02 -9.09 13.93
CA ASP A 278 6.49 -8.92 13.87
C ASP A 278 6.92 -7.57 13.28
N TRP A 279 6.24 -7.12 12.23
CA TRP A 279 6.52 -5.84 11.59
C TRP A 279 6.26 -4.64 12.50
N LYS A 280 5.31 -4.75 13.44
CA LYS A 280 4.96 -3.69 14.40
C LYS A 280 5.90 -3.64 15.59
N ARG A 281 6.53 -4.77 15.97
CA ARG A 281 7.36 -4.87 17.20
C ARG A 281 8.56 -3.95 17.23
N LYS A 282 9.14 -3.65 16.06
CA LYS A 282 10.30 -2.75 15.94
C LYS A 282 9.92 -1.27 15.88
N ASN A 283 8.62 -1.00 15.76
CA ASN A 283 8.08 0.36 15.84
C ASN A 283 7.74 0.77 17.28
N VAL A 284 7.59 -0.20 18.18
CA VAL A 284 7.16 0.05 19.57
C VAL A 284 8.30 0.67 20.35
N PRO A 285 8.16 1.91 20.85
CA PRO A 285 9.16 2.56 21.68
C PRO A 285 9.20 1.91 23.09
N ILE A 286 10.37 1.86 23.68
CA ILE A 286 10.55 1.43 25.07
C ILE A 286 10.90 2.65 25.90
N ILE A 287 10.14 2.89 26.95
CA ILE A 287 10.29 4.02 27.87
C ILE A 287 11.06 3.55 29.10
N TYR A 288 12.17 4.20 29.38
CA TYR A 288 13.04 3.96 30.52
C TYR A 288 12.92 5.11 31.52
N ILE A 289 12.91 4.79 32.82
CA ILE A 289 13.05 5.73 33.94
C ILE A 289 14.11 5.12 34.82
N ASN A 290 15.12 5.90 35.25
CA ASN A 290 16.25 5.44 36.06
C ASN A 290 16.96 4.21 35.47
N ASP A 291 17.14 4.18 34.15
CA ASP A 291 17.70 3.06 33.35
C ASP A 291 16.92 1.73 33.43
N GLU A 292 15.76 1.71 34.06
CA GLU A 292 14.85 0.57 34.05
C GLU A 292 13.67 0.78 33.09
N ILE A 293 13.11 -0.31 32.56
CA ILE A 293 11.96 -0.24 31.69
C ILE A 293 10.72 0.10 32.50
N ALA A 294 10.17 1.29 32.26
CA ALA A 294 8.93 1.74 32.88
C ALA A 294 7.69 1.37 32.05
N ALA A 295 7.80 1.45 30.72
CA ALA A 295 6.69 1.09 29.84
C ALA A 295 7.16 0.64 28.46
N VAL A 296 6.30 -0.05 27.73
CA VAL A 296 6.52 -0.51 26.37
C VAL A 296 5.39 0.03 25.49
N GLY A 297 5.68 1.15 24.80
CA GLY A 297 4.70 1.91 24.06
C GLY A 297 3.44 2.22 24.86
N ASP A 298 2.31 2.12 24.21
CA ASP A 298 0.97 2.19 24.78
C ASP A 298 0.41 0.80 25.20
N LEU A 299 1.28 -0.24 25.19
CA LEU A 299 0.86 -1.63 25.36
C LEU A 299 0.75 -2.04 26.85
N TRP A 300 1.76 -1.71 27.64
CA TRP A 300 1.78 -2.00 29.09
C TRP A 300 2.79 -1.15 29.85
N VAL A 301 2.50 -0.94 31.12
CA VAL A 301 3.41 -0.34 32.10
C VAL A 301 4.00 -1.45 32.98
N CYS A 302 5.26 -1.33 33.37
CA CYS A 302 5.91 -2.28 34.27
C CYS A 302 5.45 -2.08 35.70
N ASP A 303 5.42 -3.18 36.46
CA ASP A 303 4.86 -3.28 37.82
C ASP A 303 5.42 -2.22 38.79
N ALA A 304 6.75 -2.00 38.78
CA ALA A 304 7.42 -1.02 39.62
C ALA A 304 7.03 0.45 39.35
N TYR A 305 6.45 0.73 38.20
CA TYR A 305 6.12 2.10 37.77
C TYR A 305 4.63 2.34 37.68
N HIS A 306 3.80 1.32 37.84
CA HIS A 306 2.35 1.41 37.67
C HIS A 306 1.68 2.19 38.79
N ALA A 307 0.70 3.04 38.46
CA ALA A 307 -0.13 3.72 39.46
C ALA A 307 -1.15 2.76 40.07
N SER A 308 -1.20 2.70 41.42
CA SER A 308 -2.21 1.93 42.18
C SER A 308 -3.62 2.54 41.96
N ASP A 309 -4.67 1.78 42.27
CA ASP A 309 -6.08 2.14 41.96
C ASP A 309 -6.47 3.55 42.43
N ASN A 310 -5.94 4.02 43.57
CA ASN A 310 -6.23 5.34 44.13
C ASN A 310 -5.21 6.42 43.78
N GLU A 311 -4.20 6.10 42.97
CA GLU A 311 -3.14 7.03 42.60
C GLU A 311 -3.39 7.59 41.19
N LYS A 312 -2.93 8.82 41.00
CA LYS A 312 -2.86 9.41 39.65
C LYS A 312 -1.73 8.76 38.87
N GLY A 313 -2.00 8.46 37.64
CA GLY A 313 -1.05 7.91 36.68
C GLY A 313 -1.06 8.65 35.37
N LEU A 314 -0.02 8.43 34.58
CA LEU A 314 0.22 8.96 33.23
C LEU A 314 0.04 7.81 32.25
N SER A 315 -1.13 7.72 31.65
CA SER A 315 -1.38 6.75 30.57
C SER A 315 -0.71 7.19 29.29
N ILE A 316 0.18 6.37 28.76
CA ILE A 316 0.89 6.63 27.51
C ILE A 316 -0.09 6.43 26.36
N VAL A 317 -0.12 7.39 25.44
CA VAL A 317 -0.83 7.34 24.19
C VAL A 317 0.20 7.44 23.07
N TRP A 318 0.22 6.46 22.18
CA TRP A 318 1.06 6.49 21.01
C TRP A 318 0.19 6.65 19.76
N ASP A 319 0.07 7.90 19.31
CA ASP A 319 -0.56 8.24 18.05
C ASP A 319 0.40 7.93 16.91
N LYS A 320 0.02 6.98 16.09
CA LYS A 320 0.86 6.42 15.01
C LYS A 320 0.84 7.25 13.73
N GLY A 321 0.14 8.41 13.71
CA GLY A 321 0.22 9.42 12.63
C GLY A 321 -0.15 8.93 11.21
N PHE A 322 -0.85 7.77 11.10
CA PHE A 322 -1.14 7.12 9.81
C PHE A 322 -2.61 6.71 9.71
#